data_bbad99bd7520f592ed198e2d0f43e164
#
_entry.id   bbad99bd7520f592ed198e2d0f43e164
#
_cell.length_a   1.000
_cell.length_b   1.000
_cell.length_c   1.000
_cell.angle_alpha   90.00
_cell.angle_beta   90.00
_cell.angle_gamma   90.00
#
_symmetry.space_group_name_H-M   'P 1'
#
loop_
_entity.id
_entity.type
_entity.pdbx_description
1 polymer ?
#
loop_
_entity_poly.entity_id
_entity_poly.type
_entity_poly.pdbx_seq_one_letter_code
_entity_poly.pdbx_strand_id
1 'polypeptide(L)'
;MNFKSLDWGLFLILVAALAGQASLTMAGPKQPLLLPVIRQTSSIDCGLAALAMLLRDKASITTSVAALVNLAAVLVDPTTARHRREGYSVSELQTLAGAFAYSLQARNLTLEAFYKRSFPLIAWIDPGNGGHFTLVEEVTATSVALADPTRGRLAIPSNTWRELWLQKTTGIVLELE
;
A
#
# COMPACT_ATOMS: atom_id res chain seq x y z
N MET A 1 -49.32 46.35 -71.51
CA MET A 1 -49.84 46.57 -70.16
C MET A 1 -48.88 45.86 -69.22
N ASN A 2 -48.13 46.62 -68.45
CA ASN A 2 -47.00 46.14 -67.61
C ASN A 2 -47.52 45.66 -66.26
N PHE A 3 -47.22 44.46 -65.89
CA PHE A 3 -47.26 44.00 -64.49
C PHE A 3 -45.87 44.01 -63.93
N LYS A 4 -45.64 44.84 -62.93
CA LYS A 4 -44.42 44.97 -62.18
C LYS A 4 -44.27 43.78 -61.26
N SER A 5 -43.12 43.21 -61.36
CA SER A 5 -42.63 42.17 -60.43
C SER A 5 -42.46 42.72 -59.00
N LEU A 6 -43.02 42.07 -58.02
CA LEU A 6 -42.77 42.32 -56.60
C LEU A 6 -41.60 41.49 -56.18
N ASP A 7 -40.46 42.14 -55.83
CA ASP A 7 -39.30 41.52 -55.22
C ASP A 7 -39.65 41.14 -53.78
N TRP A 8 -39.64 39.86 -53.50
CA TRP A 8 -39.68 39.36 -52.16
C TRP A 8 -38.25 39.18 -51.68
N GLY A 9 -37.77 40.17 -50.93
CA GLY A 9 -36.48 40.05 -50.22
C GLY A 9 -36.56 38.94 -49.24
N LEU A 10 -35.68 37.93 -49.42
CA LEU A 10 -35.40 36.87 -48.45
C LEU A 10 -34.74 37.47 -47.20
N PHE A 11 -35.52 37.58 -46.13
CA PHE A 11 -34.97 37.80 -44.81
C PHE A 11 -34.41 36.45 -44.31
N LEU A 12 -33.12 36.21 -44.54
CA LEU A 12 -32.36 35.13 -43.89
C LEU A 12 -32.09 35.55 -42.45
N ILE A 13 -32.93 35.09 -41.53
CA ILE A 13 -32.64 35.16 -40.09
C ILE A 13 -31.62 34.10 -39.81
N LEU A 14 -30.36 34.50 -39.64
CA LEU A 14 -29.26 33.67 -39.16
C LEU A 14 -29.46 33.46 -37.65
N VAL A 15 -30.15 32.40 -37.26
CA VAL A 15 -30.18 31.94 -35.86
C VAL A 15 -28.85 31.26 -35.59
N ALA A 16 -27.90 32.01 -35.03
CA ALA A 16 -26.69 31.46 -34.49
C ALA A 16 -27.05 30.64 -33.23
N ALA A 17 -27.22 29.34 -33.40
CA ALA A 17 -27.32 28.41 -32.30
C ALA A 17 -25.94 28.34 -31.60
N LEU A 18 -25.80 29.12 -30.52
CA LEU A 18 -24.72 28.91 -29.53
C LEU A 18 -24.97 27.58 -28.85
N ALA A 19 -24.50 26.52 -29.48
CA ALA A 19 -24.35 25.25 -28.83
C ALA A 19 -23.20 25.38 -27.79
N GLY A 20 -23.57 25.77 -26.58
CA GLY A 20 -22.67 25.68 -25.42
C GLY A 20 -22.28 24.23 -25.23
N GLN A 21 -21.10 23.87 -25.71
CA GLN A 21 -20.48 22.58 -25.37
C GLN A 21 -20.11 22.65 -23.90
N ALA A 22 -21.02 22.18 -23.05
CA ALA A 22 -20.68 21.82 -21.68
C ALA A 22 -19.68 20.66 -21.77
N SER A 23 -18.39 20.98 -21.69
CA SER A 23 -17.35 19.96 -21.48
C SER A 23 -17.64 19.28 -20.15
N LEU A 24 -18.33 18.13 -20.21
CA LEU A 24 -18.37 17.19 -19.11
C LEU A 24 -16.91 16.71 -18.89
N THR A 25 -16.18 17.42 -18.05
CA THR A 25 -14.95 16.92 -17.47
C THR A 25 -15.34 15.71 -16.63
N MET A 26 -15.28 14.53 -17.26
CA MET A 26 -15.31 13.27 -16.53
C MET A 26 -14.12 13.34 -15.57
N ALA A 27 -14.42 13.57 -14.29
CA ALA A 27 -13.44 13.37 -13.24
C ALA A 27 -12.99 11.91 -13.38
N GLY A 28 -11.77 11.71 -13.88
CA GLY A 28 -11.17 10.38 -13.95
C GLY A 28 -11.26 9.71 -12.57
N PRO A 29 -11.27 8.38 -12.50
CA PRO A 29 -11.32 7.69 -11.22
C PRO A 29 -10.25 8.28 -10.32
N LYS A 30 -10.68 8.86 -9.19
CA LYS A 30 -9.80 9.43 -8.18
C LYS A 30 -8.89 8.28 -7.75
N GLN A 31 -7.63 8.28 -8.20
CA GLN A 31 -6.67 7.30 -7.72
C GLN A 31 -6.64 7.42 -6.20
N PRO A 32 -6.80 6.32 -5.46
CA PRO A 32 -6.72 6.37 -4.01
C PRO A 32 -5.40 7.03 -3.63
N LEU A 33 -5.48 8.04 -2.78
CA LEU A 33 -4.30 8.76 -2.30
C LEU A 33 -3.46 7.75 -1.50
N LEU A 34 -2.41 7.23 -2.11
CA LEU A 34 -1.52 6.28 -1.46
C LEU A 34 -0.85 6.96 -0.28
N LEU A 35 -1.07 6.45 0.91
CA LEU A 35 -0.47 7.00 2.13
C LEU A 35 1.06 6.92 2.07
N PRO A 36 1.80 7.89 2.63
CA PRO A 36 3.26 7.87 2.62
C PRO A 36 3.83 6.60 3.22
N VAL A 37 4.92 6.09 2.63
CA VAL A 37 5.67 4.97 3.22
C VAL A 37 6.36 5.42 4.49
N ILE A 38 6.15 4.70 5.58
CA ILE A 38 6.88 4.93 6.83
C ILE A 38 8.24 4.25 6.70
N ARG A 39 9.30 5.08 6.76
CA ARG A 39 10.69 4.62 6.61
C ARG A 39 11.22 4.10 7.94
N GLN A 40 12.03 3.04 7.90
CA GLN A 40 12.80 2.64 9.08
C GLN A 40 13.84 3.71 9.44
N THR A 41 14.18 3.80 10.72
CA THR A 41 15.13 4.78 11.26
C THR A 41 16.51 4.18 11.50
N SER A 42 16.59 2.86 11.60
CA SER A 42 17.80 2.08 11.72
C SER A 42 17.69 0.77 10.91
N SER A 43 18.79 0.03 10.78
CA SER A 43 18.82 -1.24 10.04
C SER A 43 17.97 -2.35 10.65
N ILE A 44 17.52 -2.20 11.90
CA ILE A 44 16.76 -3.20 12.65
C ILE A 44 15.27 -2.88 12.81
N ASP A 45 14.81 -1.73 12.31
CA ASP A 45 13.47 -1.21 12.54
C ASP A 45 12.45 -1.55 11.43
N CYS A 46 12.82 -2.37 10.45
CA CYS A 46 11.94 -2.68 9.31
C CYS A 46 10.58 -3.25 9.78
N GLY A 47 10.59 -4.13 10.80
CA GLY A 47 9.37 -4.69 11.37
C GLY A 47 8.48 -3.64 12.03
N LEU A 48 9.07 -2.67 12.75
CA LEU A 48 8.33 -1.58 13.38
C LEU A 48 7.71 -0.63 12.35
N ALA A 49 8.46 -0.30 11.29
CA ALA A 49 7.95 0.54 10.22
C ALA A 49 6.81 -0.15 9.45
N ALA A 50 6.95 -1.45 9.16
CA ALA A 50 5.90 -2.24 8.54
C ALA A 50 4.65 -2.35 9.45
N LEU A 51 4.83 -2.55 10.77
CA LEU A 51 3.73 -2.56 11.73
C LEU A 51 3.03 -1.20 11.82
N ALA A 52 3.77 -0.10 11.86
CA ALA A 52 3.19 1.25 11.87
C ALA A 52 2.33 1.52 10.62
N MET A 53 2.77 1.07 9.43
CA MET A 53 2.00 1.16 8.20
C MET A 53 0.75 0.28 8.25
N LEU A 54 0.86 -0.97 8.72
CA LEU A 54 -0.27 -1.89 8.83
C LEU A 54 -1.34 -1.36 9.81
N LEU A 55 -0.95 -0.87 10.99
CA LEU A 55 -1.84 -0.26 11.97
C LEU A 55 -2.57 0.96 11.39
N ARG A 56 -1.86 1.81 10.66
CA ARG A 56 -2.44 2.97 9.99
C ARG A 56 -3.48 2.55 8.94
N ASP A 57 -3.14 1.59 8.09
CA ASP A 57 -3.90 1.28 6.89
C ASP A 57 -5.10 0.33 7.17
N LYS A 58 -5.00 -0.50 8.21
CA LYS A 58 -6.07 -1.44 8.62
C LYS A 58 -6.88 -0.98 9.82
N ALA A 59 -6.25 -0.28 10.76
CA ALA A 59 -6.85 0.08 12.04
C ALA A 59 -7.06 1.59 12.22
N SER A 60 -6.62 2.42 11.26
CA SER A 60 -6.64 3.90 11.36
C SER A 60 -5.86 4.44 12.56
N ILE A 61 -4.87 3.68 13.05
CA ILE A 61 -4.00 4.07 14.15
C ILE A 61 -2.73 4.71 13.60
N THR A 62 -2.54 5.99 13.86
CA THR A 62 -1.32 6.70 13.49
C THR A 62 -0.28 6.56 14.60
N THR A 63 0.84 5.90 14.29
CA THR A 63 2.01 5.78 15.16
C THR A 63 3.29 5.98 14.36
N SER A 64 4.41 6.19 15.03
CA SER A 64 5.73 6.34 14.40
C SER A 64 6.67 5.20 14.81
N VAL A 65 7.73 5.00 14.03
CA VAL A 65 8.79 4.05 14.41
C VAL A 65 9.37 4.40 15.78
N ALA A 66 9.62 5.69 16.05
CA ALA A 66 10.14 6.14 17.34
C ALA A 66 9.19 5.82 18.52
N ALA A 67 7.88 5.98 18.33
CA ALA A 67 6.89 5.61 19.33
C ALA A 67 6.89 4.08 19.59
N LEU A 68 7.00 3.28 18.54
CA LEU A 68 7.10 1.82 18.67
C LEU A 68 8.42 1.36 19.29
N VAL A 69 9.55 2.02 19.02
CA VAL A 69 10.82 1.78 19.72
C VAL A 69 10.69 2.04 21.22
N ASN A 70 10.08 3.16 21.62
CA ASN A 70 9.82 3.47 23.04
C ASN A 70 8.89 2.44 23.70
N LEU A 71 7.85 2.00 22.99
CA LEU A 71 6.94 0.97 23.48
C LEU A 71 7.66 -0.38 23.61
N ALA A 72 8.51 -0.74 22.65
CA ALA A 72 9.30 -1.95 22.68
C ALA A 72 10.29 -1.97 23.86
N ALA A 73 10.87 -0.84 24.22
CA ALA A 73 11.75 -0.73 25.39
C ALA A 73 11.04 -1.12 26.72
N VAL A 74 9.72 -0.99 26.76
CA VAL A 74 8.91 -1.36 27.93
C VAL A 74 8.41 -2.81 27.85
N LEU A 75 8.03 -3.27 26.66
CA LEU A 75 7.29 -4.55 26.51
C LEU A 75 8.14 -5.74 26.07
N VAL A 76 9.26 -5.52 25.38
CA VAL A 76 9.99 -6.59 24.67
C VAL A 76 11.51 -6.60 24.90
N ASP A 77 12.05 -5.82 25.81
CA ASP A 77 13.49 -5.77 26.13
C ASP A 77 14.42 -5.79 24.88
N PRO A 78 14.54 -4.69 24.12
CA PRO A 78 15.30 -4.63 22.89
C PRO A 78 16.82 -4.59 23.09
N THR A 79 17.33 -4.78 24.34
CA THR A 79 18.75 -4.62 24.66
C THR A 79 19.60 -5.84 24.32
N THR A 80 18.99 -6.96 23.94
CA THR A 80 19.69 -8.22 23.65
C THR A 80 20.66 -8.10 22.47
N ALA A 81 21.73 -8.90 22.48
CA ALA A 81 22.68 -8.97 21.37
C ALA A 81 22.02 -9.43 20.06
N ARG A 82 20.98 -10.28 20.14
CA ARG A 82 20.16 -10.68 19.00
C ARG A 82 19.46 -9.48 18.37
N HIS A 83 18.80 -8.66 19.17
CA HIS A 83 18.04 -7.50 18.71
C HIS A 83 18.88 -6.52 17.91
N ARG A 84 20.12 -6.28 18.35
CA ARG A 84 21.06 -5.40 17.65
C ARG A 84 21.51 -5.93 16.28
N ARG A 85 21.34 -7.22 16.00
CA ARG A 85 21.73 -7.84 14.73
C ARG A 85 20.54 -8.16 13.83
N GLU A 86 19.45 -8.66 14.41
CA GLU A 86 18.35 -9.30 13.68
C GLU A 86 17.07 -8.45 13.66
N GLY A 87 16.99 -7.43 14.52
CA GLY A 87 15.81 -6.61 14.69
C GLY A 87 14.69 -7.31 15.46
N TYR A 88 13.47 -6.89 15.23
CA TYR A 88 12.28 -7.38 15.95
C TYR A 88 11.77 -8.69 15.35
N SER A 89 11.53 -9.67 16.21
CA SER A 89 10.92 -10.95 15.82
C SER A 89 9.41 -10.83 15.61
N VAL A 90 8.83 -11.85 15.01
CA VAL A 90 7.36 -11.95 14.84
C VAL A 90 6.63 -11.84 16.19
N SER A 91 7.09 -12.54 17.22
CA SER A 91 6.45 -12.51 18.54
C SER A 91 6.52 -11.15 19.21
N GLU A 92 7.60 -10.40 19.00
CA GLU A 92 7.73 -9.03 19.52
C GLU A 92 6.79 -8.07 18.77
N LEU A 93 6.65 -8.21 17.46
CA LEU A 93 5.68 -7.44 16.68
C LEU A 93 4.24 -7.76 17.11
N GLN A 94 3.93 -9.03 17.44
CA GLN A 94 2.64 -9.43 17.98
C GLN A 94 2.37 -8.78 19.33
N THR A 95 3.37 -8.76 20.23
CA THR A 95 3.27 -8.08 21.53
C THR A 95 3.00 -6.58 21.35
N LEU A 96 3.70 -5.94 20.44
CA LEU A 96 3.52 -4.51 20.14
C LEU A 96 2.14 -4.20 19.53
N ALA A 97 1.63 -5.04 18.64
CA ALA A 97 0.27 -4.88 18.09
C ALA A 97 -0.79 -5.04 19.19
N GLY A 98 -0.58 -5.97 20.14
CA GLY A 98 -1.44 -6.19 21.30
C GLY A 98 -1.61 -4.95 22.17
N ALA A 99 -0.60 -4.09 22.28
CA ALA A 99 -0.70 -2.83 23.00
C ALA A 99 -1.70 -1.82 22.40
N PHE A 100 -2.08 -2.02 21.13
CA PHE A 100 -3.13 -1.27 20.45
C PHE A 100 -4.46 -2.02 20.41
N ALA A 101 -4.60 -3.09 21.20
CA ALA A 101 -5.78 -3.97 21.25
C ALA A 101 -6.06 -4.74 19.93
N TYR A 102 -5.02 -4.99 19.12
CA TYR A 102 -5.12 -5.78 17.90
C TYR A 102 -4.32 -7.08 18.00
N SER A 103 -4.86 -8.13 17.42
CA SER A 103 -4.16 -9.41 17.27
C SER A 103 -3.39 -9.41 15.94
N LEU A 104 -2.08 -9.61 15.97
CA LEU A 104 -1.25 -9.77 14.79
C LEU A 104 -0.98 -11.27 14.59
N GLN A 105 -1.61 -11.86 13.57
CA GLN A 105 -1.51 -13.29 13.30
C GLN A 105 -0.40 -13.59 12.30
N ALA A 106 0.52 -14.44 12.70
CA ALA A 106 1.56 -14.99 11.80
C ALA A 106 1.05 -16.26 11.10
N ARG A 107 1.20 -16.29 9.78
CA ARG A 107 0.79 -17.43 8.95
C ARG A 107 1.89 -17.85 8.00
N ASN A 108 2.07 -19.17 7.86
CA ASN A 108 2.85 -19.76 6.77
C ASN A 108 1.91 -20.08 5.62
N LEU A 109 2.07 -19.44 4.49
CA LEU A 109 1.19 -19.58 3.34
C LEU A 109 1.94 -20.13 2.12
N THR A 110 1.27 -20.98 1.35
CA THR A 110 1.69 -21.27 -0.03
C THR A 110 1.46 -20.04 -0.90
N LEU A 111 2.09 -20.00 -2.08
CA LEU A 111 1.91 -18.89 -3.01
C LEU A 111 0.43 -18.73 -3.43
N GLU A 112 -0.28 -19.83 -3.66
CA GLU A 112 -1.70 -19.81 -3.99
C GLU A 112 -2.56 -19.23 -2.86
N ALA A 113 -2.29 -19.61 -1.61
CA ALA A 113 -3.01 -19.09 -0.45
C ALA A 113 -2.71 -17.61 -0.22
N PHE A 114 -1.48 -17.15 -0.49
CA PHE A 114 -1.09 -15.75 -0.42
C PHE A 114 -1.91 -14.89 -1.39
N TYR A 115 -2.06 -15.30 -2.65
CA TYR A 115 -2.83 -14.53 -3.65
C TYR A 115 -4.32 -14.40 -3.31
N LYS A 116 -4.84 -15.18 -2.38
CA LYS A 116 -6.24 -15.13 -1.91
C LYS A 116 -6.44 -14.26 -0.66
N ARG A 117 -5.36 -13.63 -0.15
CA ARG A 117 -5.44 -12.81 1.09
C ARG A 117 -5.95 -11.40 0.82
N SER A 118 -6.45 -10.78 1.90
CA SER A 118 -6.82 -9.37 1.91
C SER A 118 -5.60 -8.52 2.25
N PHE A 119 -5.31 -7.52 1.43
CA PHE A 119 -4.20 -6.59 1.62
C PHE A 119 -4.68 -5.27 2.27
N PRO A 120 -3.80 -4.48 2.90
CA PRO A 120 -2.38 -4.77 3.11
C PRO A 120 -2.11 -5.81 4.19
N LEU A 121 -0.93 -6.44 4.11
CA LEU A 121 -0.37 -7.33 5.13
C LEU A 121 1.15 -7.18 5.18
N ILE A 122 1.77 -7.56 6.30
CA ILE A 122 3.24 -7.61 6.40
C ILE A 122 3.73 -8.95 5.86
N ALA A 123 4.79 -8.92 5.07
CA ALA A 123 5.50 -10.12 4.64
C ALA A 123 6.95 -10.09 5.15
N TRP A 124 7.45 -11.26 5.51
CA TRP A 124 8.88 -11.48 5.75
C TRP A 124 9.52 -12.00 4.47
N ILE A 125 10.57 -11.33 4.01
CA ILE A 125 11.32 -11.68 2.80
C ILE A 125 12.81 -11.87 3.13
N ASP A 126 13.51 -12.64 2.30
CA ASP A 126 14.97 -12.76 2.38
C ASP A 126 15.62 -12.25 1.07
N PRO A 127 16.14 -11.03 1.07
CA PRO A 127 16.87 -10.49 -0.07
C PRO A 127 18.31 -10.99 -0.20
N GLY A 128 18.70 -12.02 0.59
CA GLY A 128 20.03 -12.65 0.55
C GLY A 128 21.07 -12.02 1.50
N ASN A 129 20.70 -11.00 2.25
CA ASN A 129 21.54 -10.33 3.24
C ASN A 129 20.92 -10.26 4.64
N GLY A 130 19.97 -11.15 4.92
CA GLY A 130 19.19 -11.23 6.15
C GLY A 130 17.71 -10.93 5.95
N GLY A 131 16.90 -11.37 6.92
CA GLY A 131 15.45 -11.22 6.87
C GLY A 131 15.01 -9.76 6.88
N HIS A 132 13.93 -9.45 6.17
CA HIS A 132 13.37 -8.11 6.07
C HIS A 132 11.84 -8.14 6.09
N PHE A 133 11.23 -7.24 6.87
CA PHE A 133 9.79 -7.04 6.87
C PHE A 133 9.41 -5.90 5.92
N THR A 134 8.43 -6.17 5.07
CA THR A 134 7.86 -5.18 4.13
C THR A 134 6.33 -5.23 4.19
N LEU A 135 5.65 -4.13 3.88
CA LEU A 135 4.20 -4.15 3.71
C LEU A 135 3.86 -4.47 2.25
N VAL A 136 3.03 -5.49 2.04
CA VAL A 136 2.41 -5.77 0.75
C VAL A 136 1.12 -4.97 0.67
N GLU A 137 1.01 -4.06 -0.29
CA GLU A 137 -0.16 -3.19 -0.47
C GLU A 137 -1.19 -3.81 -1.43
N GLU A 138 -0.70 -4.45 -2.49
CA GLU A 138 -1.53 -5.00 -3.56
C GLU A 138 -0.80 -6.12 -4.30
N VAL A 139 -1.58 -7.03 -4.87
CA VAL A 139 -1.08 -8.12 -5.70
C VAL A 139 -1.90 -8.19 -6.99
N THR A 140 -1.20 -8.25 -8.11
CA THR A 140 -1.78 -8.48 -9.44
C THR A 140 -1.30 -9.81 -10.01
N ALA A 141 -1.77 -10.19 -11.19
CA ALA A 141 -1.29 -11.41 -11.88
C ALA A 141 0.21 -11.36 -12.21
N THR A 142 0.80 -10.17 -12.37
CA THR A 142 2.18 -9.99 -12.86
C THR A 142 3.12 -9.32 -11.87
N SER A 143 2.60 -8.70 -10.81
CA SER A 143 3.40 -7.91 -9.88
C SER A 143 2.84 -7.88 -8.46
N VAL A 144 3.71 -7.57 -7.51
CA VAL A 144 3.39 -7.31 -6.10
C VAL A 144 3.84 -5.90 -5.76
N ALA A 145 2.90 -5.08 -5.28
CA ALA A 145 3.18 -3.71 -4.83
C ALA A 145 3.54 -3.71 -3.35
N LEU A 146 4.65 -3.06 -3.03
CA LEU A 146 5.22 -3.00 -1.69
C LEU A 146 5.36 -1.56 -1.21
N ALA A 147 5.06 -1.33 0.07
CA ALA A 147 5.55 -0.19 0.83
C ALA A 147 6.73 -0.68 1.69
N ASP A 148 7.94 -0.53 1.16
CA ASP A 148 9.14 -1.08 1.76
C ASP A 148 9.82 -0.05 2.68
N PRO A 149 10.06 -0.37 3.97
CA PRO A 149 10.68 0.54 4.93
C PRO A 149 12.05 1.08 4.51
N THR A 150 12.82 0.32 3.74
CA THR A 150 14.14 0.72 3.26
C THR A 150 14.09 1.43 1.91
N ARG A 151 13.35 0.87 0.95
CA ARG A 151 13.37 1.30 -0.46
C ARG A 151 12.22 2.25 -0.84
N GLY A 152 11.16 2.33 -0.05
CA GLY A 152 9.95 3.08 -0.37
C GLY A 152 8.94 2.26 -1.14
N ARG A 153 8.04 2.92 -1.86
CA ARG A 153 7.04 2.19 -2.66
C ARG A 153 7.66 1.68 -3.95
N LEU A 154 7.43 0.40 -4.23
CA LEU A 154 7.91 -0.26 -5.44
C LEU A 154 6.95 -1.39 -5.84
N ALA A 155 6.94 -1.72 -7.12
CA ALA A 155 6.30 -2.92 -7.63
C ALA A 155 7.37 -3.87 -8.16
N ILE A 156 7.30 -5.13 -7.76
CA ILE A 156 8.23 -6.16 -8.21
C ILE A 156 7.48 -7.23 -9.01
N PRO A 157 8.12 -7.85 -10.03
CA PRO A 157 7.53 -8.95 -10.78
C PRO A 157 7.17 -10.14 -9.87
N SER A 158 6.08 -10.86 -10.19
CA SER A 158 5.61 -12.00 -9.39
C SER A 158 6.63 -13.13 -9.25
N ASN A 159 7.50 -13.35 -10.27
CA ASN A 159 8.61 -14.31 -10.17
C ASN A 159 9.67 -13.87 -9.16
N THR A 160 10.07 -12.61 -9.18
CA THR A 160 11.00 -12.03 -8.19
C THR A 160 10.42 -12.08 -6.78
N TRP A 161 9.11 -11.75 -6.64
CA TRP A 161 8.42 -11.91 -5.36
C TRP A 161 8.52 -13.34 -4.82
N ARG A 162 8.25 -14.32 -5.66
CA ARG A 162 8.33 -15.73 -5.29
C ARG A 162 9.72 -16.11 -4.74
N GLU A 163 10.78 -15.66 -5.38
CA GLU A 163 12.16 -15.94 -4.97
C GLU A 163 12.50 -15.30 -3.61
N LEU A 164 12.04 -14.07 -3.38
CA LEU A 164 12.31 -13.34 -2.14
C LEU A 164 11.48 -13.83 -0.95
N TRP A 165 10.23 -14.23 -1.20
CA TRP A 165 9.26 -14.50 -0.14
C TRP A 165 9.17 -15.98 0.26
N LEU A 166 9.30 -16.91 -0.71
CA LEU A 166 9.15 -18.34 -0.39
C LEU A 166 10.39 -18.90 0.33
N GLN A 167 10.15 -19.47 1.51
CA GLN A 167 11.07 -20.33 2.24
C GLN A 167 10.77 -21.78 1.86
N LYS A 168 11.39 -22.29 0.79
CA LYS A 168 11.05 -23.59 0.15
C LYS A 168 9.67 -23.54 -0.53
N THR A 169 8.60 -23.90 0.17
CA THR A 169 7.23 -24.00 -0.40
C THR A 169 6.24 -23.01 0.19
N THR A 170 6.58 -22.35 1.29
CA THR A 170 5.73 -21.41 2.01
C THR A 170 6.48 -20.13 2.35
N GLY A 171 5.77 -19.04 2.54
CA GLY A 171 6.32 -17.78 3.05
C GLY A 171 5.53 -17.28 4.25
N ILE A 172 6.15 -16.40 5.04
CA ILE A 172 5.57 -15.85 6.27
C ILE A 172 4.88 -14.52 5.94
N VAL A 173 3.64 -14.40 6.44
CA VAL A 173 2.90 -13.13 6.47
C VAL A 173 2.39 -12.85 7.88
N LEU A 174 2.16 -11.56 8.19
CA LEU A 174 1.52 -11.10 9.41
C LEU A 174 0.27 -10.30 9.02
N GLU A 175 -0.86 -10.66 9.61
CA GLU A 175 -2.18 -10.08 9.34
C GLU A 175 -2.76 -9.52 10.62
N LEU A 176 -3.41 -8.37 10.55
CA LEU A 176 -4.09 -7.74 11.67
C LEU A 176 -5.56 -8.24 11.74
N GLU A 177 -5.96 -8.74 12.92
CA GLU A 177 -7.31 -9.22 13.23
C GLU A 177 -7.90 -8.43 14.43
#